data_c65fbd16c9c0c9cde1c5e56c07cfe87f
#
_entry.id   c65fbd16c9c0c9cde1c5e56c07cfe87f
#
_cell.length_a   1.000
_cell.length_b   1.000
_cell.length_c   1.000
_cell.angle_alpha   90.00
_cell.angle_beta   90.00
_cell.angle_gamma   90.00
#
_symmetry.space_group_name_H-M   'P 1'
#
loop_
_entity.id
_entity.type
_entity.pdbx_description
1 polymer ?
#
loop_
_entity_poly.entity_id
_entity_poly.type
_entity_poly.pdbx_seq_one_letter_code
_entity_poly.pdbx_strand_id
1 'polypeptide(L)'
;MSCDALRDLVLSGVLWEISENPTVTPVNTPVVACSASVAVPRAQNTIVPPIAPVQTMSLDTVRSMAMRPTDIESLNRMIGEFNHPLKNAATNTVLPHAGQGKMLILTDMPSSDDDETGVALSGASGDLMDKMLAAIGLSRDDVSIVPMLFWRTPGGRSPSVQELELARPFVDRAIELIAPRVILSLGTLPALEYAQVNLAKSHGVPVEMENGAIFVPIFHPNYLMLKPAAKRDVWTALQNVQNILKNA
;
A
#
# COMPACT_ATOMS: atom_id res chain seq x y z
N MET A 1 1.45 -29.21 -14.68
CA MET A 1 1.93 -28.12 -13.78
C MET A 1 0.73 -27.26 -13.44
N SER A 2 0.47 -27.01 -12.14
CA SER A 2 -0.67 -26.22 -11.72
C SER A 2 -0.43 -24.72 -12.00
N CYS A 3 -1.50 -23.93 -12.14
CA CYS A 3 -1.38 -22.48 -12.38
C CYS A 3 -0.58 -21.77 -11.30
N ASP A 4 -0.53 -22.31 -10.07
CA ASP A 4 0.22 -21.74 -8.96
C ASP A 4 1.74 -21.87 -9.15
N ALA A 5 2.21 -22.98 -9.73
CA ALA A 5 3.63 -23.18 -10.01
C ALA A 5 4.17 -22.21 -11.09
N LEU A 6 3.33 -21.77 -12.03
CA LEU A 6 3.68 -20.76 -13.02
C LEU A 6 3.73 -19.33 -12.41
N ARG A 7 2.89 -19.08 -11.44
CA ARG A 7 2.84 -17.79 -10.73
C ARG A 7 4.10 -17.59 -9.87
N ASP A 8 4.56 -18.63 -9.19
CA ASP A 8 5.77 -18.58 -8.37
C ASP A 8 7.05 -18.41 -9.21
N LEU A 9 7.08 -18.98 -10.41
CA LEU A 9 8.19 -18.82 -11.35
C LEU A 9 8.30 -17.40 -11.93
N VAL A 10 7.17 -16.73 -12.19
CA VAL A 10 7.13 -15.33 -12.63
C VAL A 10 7.60 -14.39 -11.52
N LEU A 11 7.25 -14.70 -10.26
CA LEU A 11 7.66 -13.91 -9.09
C LEU A 11 9.15 -14.08 -8.73
N SER A 12 9.77 -15.21 -9.11
CA SER A 12 11.20 -15.48 -8.88
C SER A 12 12.16 -14.81 -9.89
N GLY A 13 11.63 -14.06 -10.86
CA GLY A 13 12.46 -13.27 -11.78
C GLY A 13 13.22 -14.06 -12.85
N VAL A 14 12.82 -15.30 -13.11
CA VAL A 14 13.40 -16.10 -14.20
C VAL A 14 12.87 -15.58 -15.53
N LEU A 15 13.77 -15.04 -16.36
CA LEU A 15 13.48 -14.59 -17.71
C LEU A 15 13.12 -15.79 -18.59
N TRP A 16 11.93 -15.73 -19.22
CA TRP A 16 11.49 -16.70 -20.22
C TRP A 16 11.79 -16.17 -21.60
N GLU A 17 12.58 -16.91 -22.39
CA GLU A 17 12.58 -16.73 -23.84
C GLU A 17 11.32 -17.42 -24.40
N ILE A 18 10.39 -16.63 -24.92
CA ILE A 18 9.22 -17.15 -25.64
C ILE A 18 9.66 -17.49 -27.04
N SER A 19 9.79 -18.77 -27.35
CA SER A 19 9.94 -19.27 -28.72
C SER A 19 8.61 -19.12 -29.45
N GLU A 20 8.63 -18.49 -30.63
CA GLU A 20 7.44 -18.16 -31.43
C GLU A 20 6.69 -19.36 -32.03
N ASN A 21 7.12 -20.61 -31.80
CA ASN A 21 6.43 -21.81 -32.30
C ASN A 21 6.42 -22.93 -31.25
N PRO A 22 5.37 -23.09 -30.42
CA PRO A 22 5.20 -24.26 -29.57
C PRO A 22 4.69 -25.45 -30.43
N THR A 23 5.58 -26.40 -30.76
CA THR A 23 5.16 -27.71 -31.32
C THR A 23 4.58 -28.54 -30.16
N VAL A 24 3.25 -28.64 -30.09
CA VAL A 24 2.55 -29.55 -29.17
C VAL A 24 2.57 -30.94 -29.72
N THR A 25 3.44 -31.82 -29.21
CA THR A 25 3.37 -33.26 -29.47
C THR A 25 2.35 -33.90 -28.52
N PRO A 26 1.32 -34.63 -29.03
CA PRO A 26 0.37 -35.31 -28.14
C PRO A 26 1.05 -36.53 -27.50
N VAL A 27 1.24 -36.52 -26.22
CA VAL A 27 1.67 -37.68 -25.45
C VAL A 27 0.44 -38.57 -25.19
N ASN A 28 0.40 -39.70 -25.90
CA ASN A 28 -0.63 -40.72 -25.74
C ASN A 28 -0.30 -41.58 -24.49
N THR A 29 -0.89 -41.26 -23.35
CA THR A 29 -0.80 -42.08 -22.14
C THR A 29 -2.01 -43.01 -22.05
N PRO A 30 -1.84 -44.34 -21.83
CA PRO A 30 -2.96 -45.24 -21.71
C PRO A 30 -3.68 -45.00 -20.37
N VAL A 31 -4.99 -44.80 -20.44
CA VAL A 31 -5.87 -44.70 -19.27
C VAL A 31 -5.99 -46.07 -18.63
N VAL A 32 -5.35 -46.27 -17.49
CA VAL A 32 -5.58 -47.43 -16.66
C VAL A 32 -6.83 -47.17 -15.80
N ALA A 33 -7.93 -47.87 -16.10
CA ALA A 33 -9.14 -47.82 -15.29
C ALA A 33 -8.89 -48.58 -13.98
N CYS A 34 -8.72 -47.86 -12.88
CA CYS A 34 -8.78 -48.39 -11.53
C CYS A 34 -10.18 -48.20 -10.97
N SER A 35 -11.00 -49.23 -11.05
CA SER A 35 -12.26 -49.33 -10.31
C SER A 35 -11.96 -49.79 -8.87
N ALA A 36 -11.84 -48.85 -7.95
CA ALA A 36 -11.93 -49.12 -6.52
C ALA A 36 -12.93 -48.17 -5.89
N SER A 37 -14.11 -48.71 -5.60
CA SER A 37 -15.15 -48.02 -4.82
C SER A 37 -14.65 -47.89 -3.37
N VAL A 38 -14.11 -46.72 -3.02
CA VAL A 38 -13.87 -46.36 -1.61
C VAL A 38 -15.07 -45.54 -1.16
N ALA A 39 -15.82 -46.12 -0.20
CA ALA A 39 -16.91 -45.44 0.48
C ALA A 39 -16.34 -44.17 1.20
N VAL A 40 -16.69 -43.00 0.72
CA VAL A 40 -16.38 -41.74 1.40
C VAL A 40 -17.27 -41.63 2.64
N PRO A 41 -16.72 -41.46 3.86
CA PRO A 41 -17.55 -41.18 5.02
C PRO A 41 -18.28 -39.86 4.79
N ARG A 42 -19.61 -39.91 4.91
CA ARG A 42 -20.48 -38.73 4.83
C ARG A 42 -20.07 -37.74 5.91
N ALA A 43 -19.39 -36.65 5.52
CA ALA A 43 -19.05 -35.55 6.41
C ALA A 43 -20.35 -35.07 7.09
N GLN A 44 -20.37 -35.15 8.40
CA GLN A 44 -21.42 -34.56 9.21
C GLN A 44 -21.38 -33.06 8.97
N ASN A 45 -22.51 -32.49 8.53
CA ASN A 45 -22.70 -31.07 8.50
C ASN A 45 -22.52 -30.51 9.90
N THR A 46 -21.31 -30.07 10.22
CA THR A 46 -21.08 -29.21 11.37
C THR A 46 -21.73 -27.88 10.99
N ILE A 47 -22.86 -27.60 11.61
CA ILE A 47 -23.50 -26.28 11.51
C ILE A 47 -22.50 -25.30 12.06
N VAL A 48 -21.78 -24.62 11.17
CA VAL A 48 -20.99 -23.45 11.54
C VAL A 48 -22.01 -22.43 12.06
N PRO A 49 -21.90 -21.98 13.33
CA PRO A 49 -22.83 -20.97 13.83
C PRO A 49 -22.73 -19.77 12.90
N PRO A 50 -23.87 -19.11 12.59
CA PRO A 50 -23.87 -17.93 11.75
C PRO A 50 -22.89 -16.93 12.39
N ILE A 51 -21.87 -16.54 11.64
CA ILE A 51 -20.98 -15.43 12.02
C ILE A 51 -21.91 -14.25 12.21
N ALA A 52 -21.96 -13.74 13.45
CA ALA A 52 -22.74 -12.55 13.75
C ALA A 52 -22.40 -11.48 12.70
N PRO A 53 -23.38 -10.79 12.14
CA PRO A 53 -23.11 -9.76 11.15
C PRO A 53 -22.16 -8.76 11.79
N VAL A 54 -20.94 -8.66 11.25
CA VAL A 54 -20.04 -7.56 11.55
C VAL A 54 -20.88 -6.32 11.22
N GLN A 55 -21.21 -5.52 12.22
CA GLN A 55 -21.95 -4.27 11.99
C GLN A 55 -21.04 -3.41 11.11
N THR A 56 -21.25 -3.46 9.81
CA THR A 56 -20.59 -2.60 8.85
C THR A 56 -21.07 -1.19 9.16
N MET A 57 -20.22 -0.42 9.83
CA MET A 57 -20.47 1.01 10.03
C MET A 57 -20.69 1.64 8.66
N SER A 58 -21.73 2.47 8.52
CA SER A 58 -21.95 3.16 7.25
C SER A 58 -20.77 4.10 6.98
N LEU A 59 -20.38 4.24 5.71
CA LEU A 59 -19.30 5.15 5.31
C LEU A 59 -19.55 6.59 5.76
N ASP A 60 -20.79 7.03 5.82
CA ASP A 60 -21.15 8.36 6.32
C ASP A 60 -20.88 8.51 7.81
N THR A 61 -21.06 7.44 8.60
CA THR A 61 -20.69 7.43 10.01
C THR A 61 -19.17 7.54 10.16
N VAL A 62 -18.40 6.80 9.35
CA VAL A 62 -16.92 6.86 9.38
C VAL A 62 -16.42 8.25 8.99
N ARG A 63 -16.99 8.85 7.93
CA ARG A 63 -16.68 10.23 7.53
C ARG A 63 -16.96 11.24 8.66
N SER A 64 -18.14 11.14 9.28
CA SER A 64 -18.51 12.02 10.40
C SER A 64 -17.57 11.84 11.61
N MET A 65 -17.09 10.63 11.86
CA MET A 65 -16.09 10.37 12.90
C MET A 65 -14.74 11.00 12.54
N ALA A 66 -14.25 10.79 11.32
CA ALA A 66 -12.96 11.29 10.87
C ALA A 66 -12.88 12.83 10.87
N MET A 67 -14.00 13.54 10.78
CA MET A 67 -14.04 15.01 10.81
C MET A 67 -13.97 15.62 12.23
N ARG A 68 -14.12 14.81 13.29
CA ARG A 68 -14.10 15.32 14.68
C ARG A 68 -12.73 15.76 15.21
N PRO A 69 -11.62 15.03 14.92
CA PRO A 69 -10.30 15.43 15.37
C PRO A 69 -9.90 16.81 14.85
N THR A 70 -9.28 17.61 15.70
CA THR A 70 -8.76 18.95 15.38
C THR A 70 -7.25 18.99 15.18
N ASP A 71 -6.56 17.91 15.53
CA ASP A 71 -5.12 17.74 15.42
C ASP A 71 -4.75 16.27 15.15
N ILE A 72 -3.50 16.03 14.77
CA ILE A 72 -3.01 14.69 14.40
C ILE A 72 -3.01 13.74 15.61
N GLU A 73 -2.79 14.24 16.82
CA GLU A 73 -2.78 13.38 18.01
C GLU A 73 -4.18 12.82 18.31
N SER A 74 -5.21 13.68 18.28
CA SER A 74 -6.61 13.25 18.43
C SER A 74 -7.07 12.33 17.28
N LEU A 75 -6.59 12.58 16.06
CA LEU A 75 -6.84 11.70 14.92
C LEU A 75 -6.19 10.33 15.13
N ASN A 76 -4.95 10.27 15.57
CA ASN A 76 -4.22 9.03 15.85
C ASN A 76 -4.92 8.20 16.94
N ARG A 77 -5.42 8.85 17.99
CA ARG A 77 -6.21 8.17 19.04
C ARG A 77 -7.48 7.56 18.44
N MET A 78 -8.18 8.31 17.60
CA MET A 78 -9.41 7.83 16.94
C MET A 78 -9.13 6.67 15.99
N ILE A 79 -8.06 6.71 15.21
CA ILE A 79 -7.61 5.58 14.34
C ILE A 79 -7.31 4.36 15.21
N GLY A 80 -6.60 4.55 16.33
CA GLY A 80 -6.27 3.48 17.27
C GLY A 80 -7.51 2.81 17.90
N GLU A 81 -8.59 3.55 18.10
CA GLU A 81 -9.87 3.03 18.63
C GLU A 81 -10.80 2.47 17.54
N PHE A 82 -10.60 2.85 16.28
CA PHE A 82 -11.46 2.46 15.19
C PHE A 82 -11.43 0.94 14.94
N ASN A 83 -12.62 0.35 14.77
CA ASN A 83 -12.78 -1.08 14.52
C ASN A 83 -12.76 -1.38 13.01
N HIS A 84 -11.56 -1.40 12.44
CA HIS A 84 -11.35 -1.76 11.04
C HIS A 84 -11.21 -3.28 10.87
N PRO A 85 -11.70 -3.89 9.77
CA PRO A 85 -11.59 -5.35 9.53
C PRO A 85 -10.15 -5.89 9.61
N LEU A 86 -9.16 -5.11 9.16
CA LEU A 86 -7.75 -5.51 9.18
C LEU A 86 -7.10 -5.42 10.57
N LYS A 87 -7.67 -4.67 11.51
CA LYS A 87 -7.06 -4.41 12.82
C LYS A 87 -6.76 -5.67 13.61
N ASN A 88 -7.65 -6.66 13.56
CA ASN A 88 -7.48 -7.92 14.29
C ASN A 88 -6.42 -8.84 13.66
N ALA A 89 -6.03 -8.60 12.41
CA ALA A 89 -5.05 -9.39 11.69
C ALA A 89 -3.65 -8.76 11.70
N ALA A 90 -3.55 -7.48 12.01
CA ALA A 90 -2.31 -6.72 12.13
C ALA A 90 -1.75 -6.82 13.57
N THR A 91 -0.43 -6.71 13.69
CA THR A 91 0.27 -6.70 14.99
C THR A 91 0.16 -5.32 15.63
N ASN A 92 0.38 -4.28 14.84
CA ASN A 92 0.33 -2.89 15.26
C ASN A 92 -0.56 -2.04 14.35
N THR A 93 -0.99 -0.89 14.88
CA THR A 93 -1.59 0.17 14.09
C THR A 93 -0.49 1.16 13.71
N VAL A 94 -0.27 1.33 12.41
CA VAL A 94 0.72 2.28 11.87
C VAL A 94 0.05 3.64 11.72
N LEU A 95 0.39 4.55 12.62
CA LEU A 95 -0.29 5.86 12.73
C LEU A 95 0.38 6.93 11.86
N PRO A 96 -0.38 7.95 11.41
CA PRO A 96 0.18 9.16 10.83
C PRO A 96 1.22 9.84 11.74
N HIS A 97 2.33 10.25 11.15
CA HIS A 97 3.35 11.07 11.77
C HIS A 97 3.29 12.49 11.20
N ALA A 98 3.24 13.50 12.07
CA ALA A 98 3.29 14.90 11.67
C ALA A 98 4.72 15.43 11.85
N GLY A 99 5.36 15.81 10.76
CA GLY A 99 6.64 16.52 10.75
C GLY A 99 6.47 18.03 10.84
N GLN A 100 7.59 18.74 10.93
CA GLN A 100 7.61 20.20 11.10
C GLN A 100 7.49 20.97 9.78
N GLY A 101 7.77 20.31 8.65
CA GLY A 101 7.80 20.93 7.33
C GLY A 101 6.47 20.86 6.58
N LYS A 102 6.50 21.38 5.35
CA LYS A 102 5.34 21.47 4.45
C LYS A 102 5.27 20.30 3.45
N MET A 103 6.04 19.24 3.65
CA MET A 103 6.04 18.04 2.82
C MET A 103 5.34 16.90 3.53
N LEU A 104 4.43 16.24 2.82
CA LEU A 104 3.79 15.00 3.23
C LEU A 104 4.26 13.86 2.35
N ILE A 105 4.61 12.74 2.95
CA ILE A 105 4.82 11.46 2.28
C ILE A 105 3.56 10.63 2.44
N LEU A 106 2.88 10.38 1.32
CA LEU A 106 1.72 9.49 1.28
C LEU A 106 2.22 8.11 0.82
N THR A 107 2.30 7.17 1.74
CA THR A 107 2.81 5.84 1.45
C THR A 107 1.69 4.82 1.27
N ASP A 108 2.02 3.70 0.70
CA ASP A 108 1.17 2.53 0.47
C ASP A 108 0.66 1.91 1.81
N MET A 109 0.29 0.66 1.79
CA MET A 109 -0.07 -0.08 3.01
C MET A 109 1.19 -0.46 3.83
N PRO A 110 1.06 -0.70 5.16
CA PRO A 110 2.18 -1.11 6.00
C PRO A 110 2.85 -2.41 5.53
N SER A 111 4.17 -2.40 5.52
CA SER A 111 5.02 -3.58 5.32
C SER A 111 5.02 -4.49 6.55
N SER A 112 5.78 -5.60 6.52
CA SER A 112 6.01 -6.42 7.72
C SER A 112 6.77 -5.66 8.80
N ASP A 113 7.81 -4.92 8.39
CA ASP A 113 8.64 -4.16 9.31
C ASP A 113 7.82 -3.02 9.96
N ASP A 114 6.94 -2.37 9.19
CA ASP A 114 6.04 -1.34 9.70
C ASP A 114 5.02 -1.91 10.70
N ASP A 115 4.50 -3.11 10.42
CA ASP A 115 3.55 -3.80 11.31
C ASP A 115 4.23 -4.28 12.62
N GLU A 116 5.51 -4.66 12.56
CA GLU A 116 6.28 -5.05 13.75
C GLU A 116 6.64 -3.84 14.62
N THR A 117 7.01 -2.71 14.00
CA THR A 117 7.47 -1.53 14.71
C THR A 117 6.35 -0.53 15.06
N GLY A 118 5.22 -0.58 14.35
CA GLY A 118 4.15 0.43 14.45
C GLY A 118 4.50 1.76 13.76
N VAL A 119 5.61 1.82 13.01
CA VAL A 119 6.11 3.04 12.36
C VAL A 119 6.12 2.87 10.84
N ALA A 120 5.53 3.82 10.14
CA ALA A 120 5.53 3.81 8.68
C ALA A 120 6.93 3.98 8.09
N LEU A 121 7.22 3.28 6.98
CA LEU A 121 8.51 3.29 6.32
C LEU A 121 9.65 2.87 7.27
N SER A 122 9.50 1.69 7.85
CA SER A 122 10.51 1.02 8.67
C SER A 122 11.40 0.09 7.85
N GLY A 123 12.42 -0.49 8.50
CA GLY A 123 13.34 -1.44 7.90
C GLY A 123 14.11 -0.86 6.71
N ALA A 124 14.53 -1.71 5.79
CA ALA A 124 15.37 -1.33 4.65
C ALA A 124 14.72 -0.30 3.72
N SER A 125 13.39 -0.29 3.61
CA SER A 125 12.66 0.71 2.82
C SER A 125 12.70 2.08 3.48
N GLY A 126 12.62 2.13 4.79
CA GLY A 126 12.76 3.35 5.59
C GLY A 126 14.16 3.91 5.51
N ASP A 127 15.19 3.07 5.68
CA ASP A 127 16.59 3.47 5.54
C ASP A 127 16.88 4.09 4.17
N LEU A 128 16.29 3.53 3.12
CA LEU A 128 16.43 4.10 1.78
C LEU A 128 15.71 5.44 1.67
N MET A 129 14.49 5.55 2.23
CA MET A 129 13.73 6.79 2.23
C MET A 129 14.48 7.89 2.99
N ASP A 130 15.05 7.60 4.15
CA ASP A 130 15.82 8.54 4.94
C ASP A 130 17.05 9.07 4.16
N LYS A 131 17.73 8.19 3.41
CA LYS A 131 18.83 8.60 2.51
C LYS A 131 18.34 9.48 1.36
N MET A 132 17.15 9.19 0.83
CA MET A 132 16.52 10.00 -0.22
C MET A 132 16.14 11.39 0.29
N LEU A 133 15.60 11.49 1.51
CA LEU A 133 15.31 12.76 2.17
C LEU A 133 16.58 13.55 2.45
N ALA A 134 17.60 12.92 3.04
CA ALA A 134 18.88 13.55 3.31
C ALA A 134 19.55 14.13 2.05
N ALA A 135 19.40 13.46 0.90
CA ALA A 135 19.95 13.92 -0.37
C ALA A 135 19.31 15.24 -0.88
N ILE A 136 18.10 15.56 -0.43
CA ILE A 136 17.43 16.85 -0.72
C ILE A 136 17.47 17.81 0.48
N GLY A 137 18.24 17.47 1.53
CA GLY A 137 18.44 18.32 2.70
C GLY A 137 17.31 18.28 3.71
N LEU A 138 16.53 17.20 3.73
CA LEU A 138 15.45 16.96 4.70
C LEU A 138 15.77 15.77 5.59
N SER A 139 15.20 15.76 6.77
CA SER A 139 15.18 14.65 7.71
C SER A 139 13.76 14.08 7.84
N ARG A 140 13.61 12.97 8.55
CA ARG A 140 12.28 12.40 8.85
C ARG A 140 11.43 13.34 9.70
N ASP A 141 12.04 14.15 10.57
CA ASP A 141 11.34 15.14 11.40
C ASP A 141 10.79 16.33 10.60
N ASP A 142 11.37 16.60 9.42
CA ASP A 142 10.91 17.67 8.53
C ASP A 142 9.71 17.29 7.68
N VAL A 143 9.35 16.00 7.62
CA VAL A 143 8.28 15.49 6.75
C VAL A 143 7.20 14.79 7.54
N SER A 144 5.96 14.99 7.13
CA SER A 144 4.84 14.19 7.64
C SER A 144 4.74 12.91 6.84
N ILE A 145 4.35 11.80 7.48
CA ILE A 145 4.19 10.49 6.83
C ILE A 145 2.81 9.95 7.15
N VAL A 146 2.04 9.66 6.13
CA VAL A 146 0.68 9.11 6.25
C VAL A 146 0.55 7.86 5.38
N PRO A 147 0.27 6.70 5.95
CA PRO A 147 -0.03 5.50 5.16
C PRO A 147 -1.48 5.53 4.65
N MET A 148 -1.73 4.92 3.49
CA MET A 148 -3.07 4.75 2.92
C MET A 148 -3.95 3.81 3.72
N LEU A 149 -3.33 2.86 4.40
CA LEU A 149 -3.93 1.95 5.38
C LEU A 149 -3.11 1.99 6.68
N PHE A 150 -3.80 1.88 7.80
CA PHE A 150 -3.16 1.90 9.12
C PHE A 150 -2.85 0.50 9.67
N TRP A 151 -3.29 -0.54 8.97
CA TRP A 151 -3.15 -1.95 9.36
C TRP A 151 -2.66 -2.76 8.16
N ARG A 152 -1.72 -3.66 8.43
CA ARG A 152 -1.19 -4.54 7.40
C ARG A 152 -2.24 -5.54 6.95
N THR A 153 -2.32 -5.78 5.65
CA THR A 153 -3.18 -6.82 5.09
C THR A 153 -2.60 -8.23 5.36
N PRO A 154 -3.43 -9.24 5.64
CA PRO A 154 -2.95 -10.61 5.82
C PRO A 154 -2.13 -11.09 4.64
N GLY A 155 -0.90 -11.59 4.91
CA GLY A 155 0.02 -12.05 3.87
C GLY A 155 0.53 -10.96 2.92
N GLY A 156 0.29 -9.68 3.20
CA GLY A 156 0.70 -8.58 2.30
C GLY A 156 -0.09 -8.52 0.98
N ARG A 157 -1.30 -9.07 0.95
CA ARG A 157 -2.17 -8.97 -0.25
C ARG A 157 -2.57 -7.54 -0.54
N SER A 158 -2.96 -7.27 -1.78
CA SER A 158 -3.58 -5.98 -2.10
C SER A 158 -4.84 -5.76 -1.26
N PRO A 159 -5.07 -4.53 -0.77
CA PRO A 159 -6.28 -4.20 -0.02
C PRO A 159 -7.52 -4.28 -0.93
N SER A 160 -8.66 -4.60 -0.34
CA SER A 160 -9.95 -4.52 -1.01
C SER A 160 -10.44 -3.07 -1.07
N VAL A 161 -11.36 -2.80 -2.00
CA VAL A 161 -12.01 -1.48 -2.13
C VAL A 161 -12.65 -1.06 -0.80
N GLN A 162 -13.35 -1.97 -0.12
CA GLN A 162 -14.01 -1.69 1.15
C GLN A 162 -13.01 -1.34 2.27
N GLU A 163 -11.85 -2.00 2.31
CA GLU A 163 -10.79 -1.71 3.29
C GLU A 163 -10.22 -0.30 3.08
N LEU A 164 -10.04 0.10 1.82
CA LEU A 164 -9.58 1.45 1.47
C LEU A 164 -10.65 2.51 1.77
N GLU A 165 -11.92 2.26 1.42
CA GLU A 165 -13.03 3.18 1.67
C GLU A 165 -13.22 3.49 3.16
N LEU A 166 -13.01 2.51 4.04
CA LEU A 166 -13.09 2.71 5.49
C LEU A 166 -11.90 3.48 6.05
N ALA A 167 -10.70 3.36 5.47
CA ALA A 167 -9.50 4.08 5.90
C ALA A 167 -9.45 5.51 5.33
N ARG A 168 -9.95 5.70 4.09
CA ARG A 168 -9.85 6.93 3.32
C ARG A 168 -10.25 8.21 4.09
N PRO A 169 -11.37 8.28 4.83
CA PRO A 169 -11.76 9.48 5.56
C PRO A 169 -10.73 9.95 6.58
N PHE A 170 -10.02 9.02 7.23
CA PHE A 170 -8.95 9.35 8.18
C PHE A 170 -7.68 9.85 7.48
N VAL A 171 -7.36 9.29 6.32
CA VAL A 171 -6.23 9.75 5.48
C VAL A 171 -6.51 11.15 4.95
N ASP A 172 -7.71 11.40 4.43
CA ASP A 172 -8.14 12.72 3.96
C ASP A 172 -8.07 13.74 5.10
N ARG A 173 -8.53 13.36 6.30
CA ARG A 173 -8.46 14.24 7.48
C ARG A 173 -7.01 14.52 7.90
N ALA A 174 -6.13 13.52 7.84
CA ALA A 174 -4.70 13.72 8.11
C ALA A 174 -4.09 14.75 7.15
N ILE A 175 -4.39 14.64 5.85
CA ILE A 175 -3.92 15.58 4.82
C ILE A 175 -4.44 17.00 5.10
N GLU A 176 -5.72 17.14 5.47
CA GLU A 176 -6.32 18.44 5.84
C GLU A 176 -5.64 19.06 7.06
N LEU A 177 -5.42 18.29 8.12
CA LEU A 177 -4.80 18.77 9.36
C LEU A 177 -3.32 19.15 9.18
N ILE A 178 -2.59 18.41 8.37
CA ILE A 178 -1.19 18.67 8.03
C ILE A 178 -1.08 19.87 7.07
N ALA A 179 -2.06 20.05 6.19
CA ALA A 179 -2.10 21.09 5.16
C ALA A 179 -0.76 21.22 4.41
N PRO A 180 -0.29 20.12 3.78
CA PRO A 180 1.01 20.13 3.11
C PRO A 180 0.98 20.97 1.85
N ARG A 181 2.14 21.51 1.47
CA ARG A 181 2.32 22.15 0.17
C ARG A 181 2.72 21.15 -0.92
N VAL A 182 3.45 20.11 -0.54
CA VAL A 182 3.85 19.03 -1.43
C VAL A 182 3.46 17.69 -0.83
N ILE A 183 2.81 16.85 -1.64
CA ILE A 183 2.50 15.47 -1.32
C ILE A 183 3.39 14.58 -2.20
N LEU A 184 4.39 13.95 -1.60
CA LEU A 184 5.20 12.93 -2.25
C LEU A 184 4.52 11.57 -2.10
N SER A 185 3.98 11.05 -3.18
CA SER A 185 3.27 9.77 -3.19
C SER A 185 4.21 8.61 -3.51
N LEU A 186 4.23 7.59 -2.67
CA LEU A 186 5.07 6.41 -2.83
C LEU A 186 4.26 5.22 -3.31
N GLY A 187 4.52 4.76 -4.54
CA GLY A 187 3.89 3.57 -5.07
C GLY A 187 2.63 3.82 -5.91
N THR A 188 2.04 2.74 -6.37
CA THR A 188 0.93 2.78 -7.33
C THR A 188 -0.40 3.10 -6.67
N LEU A 189 -0.64 2.59 -5.46
CA LEU A 189 -1.92 2.74 -4.78
C LEU A 189 -2.25 4.21 -4.50
N PRO A 190 -1.41 5.01 -3.80
CA PRO A 190 -1.73 6.40 -3.56
C PRO A 190 -1.75 7.25 -4.85
N ALA A 191 -0.94 6.93 -5.86
CA ALA A 191 -0.97 7.62 -7.15
C ALA A 191 -2.31 7.43 -7.87
N LEU A 192 -2.86 6.21 -7.84
CA LEU A 192 -4.15 5.89 -8.44
C LEU A 192 -5.31 6.51 -7.65
N GLU A 193 -5.32 6.35 -6.33
CA GLU A 193 -6.43 6.74 -5.46
C GLU A 193 -6.59 8.26 -5.30
N TYR A 194 -5.47 9.01 -5.29
CA TYR A 194 -5.50 10.45 -5.05
C TYR A 194 -5.38 11.30 -6.31
N ALA A 195 -4.52 10.92 -7.25
CA ALA A 195 -4.31 11.69 -8.46
C ALA A 195 -4.90 11.03 -9.71
N GLN A 196 -5.46 9.80 -9.60
CA GLN A 196 -6.01 9.02 -10.71
C GLN A 196 -5.01 8.84 -11.87
N VAL A 197 -3.72 8.78 -11.54
CA VAL A 197 -2.65 8.67 -12.53
C VAL A 197 -2.00 7.29 -12.51
N ASN A 198 -1.56 6.85 -13.68
CA ASN A 198 -0.74 5.65 -13.80
C ASN A 198 0.71 5.99 -13.44
N LEU A 199 1.22 5.46 -12.34
CA LEU A 199 2.57 5.74 -11.85
C LEU A 199 3.66 5.55 -12.90
N ALA A 200 3.60 4.49 -13.71
CA ALA A 200 4.63 4.22 -14.72
C ALA A 200 4.72 5.30 -15.81
N LYS A 201 3.61 6.00 -16.09
CA LYS A 201 3.56 7.09 -17.07
C LYS A 201 3.75 8.47 -16.46
N SER A 202 3.43 8.63 -15.18
CA SER A 202 3.38 9.92 -14.49
C SER A 202 4.43 10.04 -13.38
N HIS A 203 5.41 9.13 -13.34
CA HIS A 203 6.49 9.17 -12.36
C HIS A 203 7.22 10.52 -12.38
N GLY A 204 7.29 11.18 -11.22
CA GLY A 204 7.98 12.46 -11.06
C GLY A 204 7.28 13.66 -11.70
N VAL A 205 6.11 13.48 -12.33
CA VAL A 205 5.34 14.57 -12.93
C VAL A 205 4.44 15.21 -11.86
N PRO A 206 4.62 16.51 -11.55
CA PRO A 206 3.77 17.20 -10.58
C PRO A 206 2.32 17.33 -11.07
N VAL A 207 1.36 17.09 -10.19
CA VAL A 207 -0.08 17.29 -10.42
C VAL A 207 -0.60 18.23 -9.36
N GLU A 208 -1.27 19.31 -9.75
CA GLU A 208 -1.92 20.21 -8.81
C GLU A 208 -3.23 19.60 -8.31
N MET A 209 -3.39 19.58 -6.99
CA MET A 209 -4.57 19.05 -6.32
C MET A 209 -5.59 20.17 -6.06
N GLU A 210 -6.86 19.83 -5.86
CA GLU A 210 -7.94 20.79 -5.58
C GLU A 210 -7.68 21.65 -4.34
N ASN A 211 -6.95 21.12 -3.36
CA ASN A 211 -6.56 21.86 -2.15
C ASN A 211 -5.31 22.76 -2.34
N GLY A 212 -4.79 22.88 -3.56
CA GLY A 212 -3.60 23.67 -3.91
C GLY A 212 -2.27 22.97 -3.59
N ALA A 213 -2.27 21.78 -3.04
CA ALA A 213 -1.03 21.01 -2.85
C ALA A 213 -0.52 20.44 -4.17
N ILE A 214 0.79 20.32 -4.31
CA ILE A 214 1.43 19.70 -5.47
C ILE A 214 1.70 18.22 -5.16
N PHE A 215 1.04 17.36 -5.89
CA PHE A 215 1.17 15.90 -5.76
C PHE A 215 2.24 15.39 -6.73
N VAL A 216 3.24 14.66 -6.22
CA VAL A 216 4.34 14.11 -7.03
C VAL A 216 4.41 12.60 -6.82
N PRO A 217 3.98 11.79 -7.80
CA PRO A 217 4.03 10.33 -7.69
C PRO A 217 5.44 9.82 -8.00
N ILE A 218 6.00 8.99 -7.12
CA ILE A 218 7.29 8.32 -7.33
C ILE A 218 7.21 6.83 -6.98
N PHE A 219 8.18 6.06 -7.46
CA PHE A 219 8.29 4.65 -7.10
C PHE A 219 8.57 4.48 -5.61
N HIS A 220 7.92 3.49 -5.00
CA HIS A 220 8.15 3.12 -3.60
C HIS A 220 9.60 2.64 -3.39
N PRO A 221 10.24 2.93 -2.23
CA PRO A 221 11.60 2.46 -1.93
C PRO A 221 11.81 0.96 -2.12
N ASN A 222 10.82 0.12 -1.80
CA ASN A 222 10.88 -1.33 -2.06
C ASN A 222 11.12 -1.66 -3.54
N TYR A 223 10.45 -0.94 -4.45
CA TYR A 223 10.68 -1.13 -5.88
C TYR A 223 12.09 -0.72 -6.30
N LEU A 224 12.66 0.32 -5.68
CA LEU A 224 14.02 0.80 -6.00
C LEU A 224 15.11 -0.16 -5.48
N MET A 225 14.82 -0.97 -4.47
CA MET A 225 15.72 -2.04 -4.04
C MET A 225 15.72 -3.20 -5.04
N LEU A 226 14.57 -3.51 -5.62
CA LEU A 226 14.44 -4.55 -6.65
C LEU A 226 14.95 -4.08 -8.02
N LYS A 227 14.79 -2.79 -8.35
CA LYS A 227 15.21 -2.18 -9.63
C LYS A 227 16.07 -0.95 -9.40
N PRO A 228 17.37 -1.10 -9.09
CA PRO A 228 18.26 0.01 -8.77
C PRO A 228 18.40 1.06 -9.90
N ALA A 229 18.20 0.67 -11.16
CA ALA A 229 18.24 1.60 -12.30
C ALA A 229 17.19 2.73 -12.20
N ALA A 230 16.03 2.46 -11.59
CA ALA A 230 14.96 3.45 -11.38
C ALA A 230 15.32 4.55 -10.37
N LYS A 231 16.41 4.39 -9.60
CA LYS A 231 16.87 5.42 -8.66
C LYS A 231 17.23 6.74 -9.35
N ARG A 232 17.70 6.70 -10.60
CA ARG A 232 18.01 7.91 -11.38
C ARG A 232 16.75 8.76 -11.61
N ASP A 233 15.66 8.13 -12.01
CA ASP A 233 14.41 8.81 -12.31
C ASP A 233 13.81 9.42 -11.04
N VAL A 234 13.85 8.65 -9.94
CA VAL A 234 13.42 9.13 -8.62
C VAL A 234 14.28 10.30 -8.14
N TRP A 235 15.59 10.27 -8.38
CA TRP A 235 16.49 11.38 -8.04
C TRP A 235 16.08 12.67 -8.76
N THR A 236 15.77 12.59 -10.06
CA THR A 236 15.29 13.75 -10.82
C THR A 236 13.97 14.29 -10.25
N ALA A 237 13.04 13.40 -9.88
CA ALA A 237 11.79 13.80 -9.25
C ALA A 237 12.01 14.50 -7.88
N LEU A 238 12.92 14.00 -7.05
CA LEU A 238 13.25 14.60 -5.76
C LEU A 238 13.90 15.97 -5.89
N GLN A 239 14.75 16.19 -6.90
CA GLN A 239 15.30 17.51 -7.19
C GLN A 239 14.19 18.51 -7.57
N ASN A 240 13.19 18.08 -8.34
CA ASN A 240 12.02 18.90 -8.66
C ASN A 240 11.22 19.26 -7.40
N VAL A 241 10.98 18.27 -6.52
CA VAL A 241 10.32 18.48 -5.21
C VAL A 241 11.10 19.49 -4.37
N GLN A 242 12.44 19.36 -4.28
CA GLN A 242 13.29 20.30 -3.56
C GLN A 242 13.13 21.74 -4.11
N ASN A 243 13.08 21.90 -5.43
CA ASN A 243 12.89 23.20 -6.06
C ASN A 243 11.50 23.80 -5.76
N ILE A 244 10.46 22.96 -5.78
CA ILE A 244 9.10 23.38 -5.41
C ILE A 244 9.06 23.86 -3.96
N LEU A 245 9.69 23.12 -3.04
CA LEU A 245 9.73 23.47 -1.61
C LEU A 245 10.49 24.77 -1.34
N LYS A 246 11.56 25.05 -2.10
CA LYS A 246 12.36 26.30 -1.95
C LYS A 246 11.63 27.53 -2.46
N ASN A 247 10.76 27.38 -3.47
CA ASN A 247 10.00 28.47 -4.08
C ASN A 247 8.63 28.67 -3.41
N ALA A 248 8.42 27.97 -2.37
CA ALA A 248 7.25 27.88 -1.55
C ALA A 248 7.37 28.63 -0.25
#